data_a2abe3e41856239c3e8153d83669d57b
#
_entry.id   a2abe3e41856239c3e8153d83669d57b
#
_cell.length_a   1.000
_cell.length_b   1.000
_cell.length_c   1.000
_cell.angle_alpha   90.00
_cell.angle_beta   90.00
_cell.angle_gamma   90.00
#
_symmetry.space_group_name_H-M   'P 1'
#
loop_
_entity.id
_entity.type
_entity.pdbx_description
1 polymer ?
#
loop_
_entity_poly.entity_id
_entity_poly.type
_entity_poly.pdbx_seq_one_letter_code
_entity_poly.pdbx_strand_id
1 'polypeptide(L)'
;MNWKNIFPILDSCFHTDRCLDHVTRIWETDHRISYDQFEKTADYCAKAMEAAGLTQIELLPLKADGRTCYNDWRLPQAWKVHHGYLSYPDGQRICDYEKIPCSLSMYSPGTPGPVEAEVVNVCGLAEFPADGSLEGKHISSGSRWPRAWGLWRAG
;
A
#
# COMPACT_ATOMS: atom_id res chain seq x y z
N MET A 1 32.04 -18.45 -23.62
CA MET A 1 31.19 -19.13 -22.64
C MET A 1 29.97 -19.68 -23.38
N ASN A 2 29.74 -21.00 -23.36
CA ASN A 2 28.63 -21.61 -24.15
C ASN A 2 27.37 -21.72 -23.24
N TRP A 3 26.38 -20.89 -23.49
CA TRP A 3 25.13 -20.83 -22.75
C TRP A 3 24.40 -22.18 -22.68
N LYS A 4 24.52 -23.01 -23.71
CA LYS A 4 23.91 -24.35 -23.76
C LYS A 4 24.35 -25.28 -22.62
N ASN A 5 25.55 -25.04 -22.06
CA ASN A 5 26.07 -25.83 -20.93
C ASN A 5 25.70 -25.25 -19.57
N ILE A 6 25.26 -24.00 -19.51
CA ILE A 6 24.92 -23.32 -18.26
C ILE A 6 23.47 -23.55 -17.89
N PHE A 7 22.54 -23.52 -18.87
CA PHE A 7 21.11 -23.71 -18.59
C PHE A 7 20.76 -24.98 -17.81
N PRO A 8 21.29 -26.18 -18.18
CA PRO A 8 21.02 -27.37 -17.41
C PRO A 8 21.52 -27.31 -15.96
N ILE A 9 22.63 -26.60 -15.71
CA ILE A 9 23.16 -26.39 -14.36
C ILE A 9 22.26 -25.48 -13.58
N LEU A 10 21.83 -24.36 -14.18
CA LEU A 10 20.88 -23.44 -13.53
C LEU A 10 19.56 -24.13 -13.23
N ASP A 11 19.03 -24.90 -14.17
CA ASP A 11 17.78 -25.65 -13.99
C ASP A 11 17.88 -26.66 -12.86
N SER A 12 19.01 -27.39 -12.76
CA SER A 12 19.25 -28.34 -11.68
C SER A 12 19.42 -27.68 -10.29
N CYS A 13 19.82 -26.41 -10.26
CA CYS A 13 20.00 -25.62 -9.03
C CYS A 13 18.76 -24.80 -8.67
N PHE A 14 17.76 -24.74 -9.55
CA PHE A 14 16.55 -23.99 -9.31
C PHE A 14 15.59 -24.76 -8.42
N HIS A 15 15.24 -24.16 -7.29
CA HIS A 15 14.31 -24.74 -6.32
C HIS A 15 13.09 -23.83 -6.18
N THR A 16 11.98 -24.24 -6.81
CA THR A 16 10.70 -23.50 -6.78
C THR A 16 10.25 -23.20 -5.36
N ASP A 17 10.34 -24.18 -4.46
CA ASP A 17 9.91 -24.03 -3.06
C ASP A 17 10.71 -22.95 -2.34
N ARG A 18 12.02 -22.84 -2.57
CA ARG A 18 12.85 -21.79 -1.99
C ARG A 18 12.48 -20.42 -2.53
N CYS A 19 12.19 -20.32 -3.83
CA CYS A 19 11.75 -19.06 -4.44
C CYS A 19 10.40 -18.62 -3.85
N LEU A 20 9.47 -19.56 -3.71
CA LEU A 20 8.16 -19.28 -3.11
C LEU A 20 8.29 -18.89 -1.63
N ASP A 21 9.17 -19.51 -0.86
CA ASP A 21 9.46 -19.14 0.53
C ASP A 21 9.96 -17.68 0.62
N HIS A 22 10.88 -17.27 -0.25
CA HIS A 22 11.34 -15.89 -0.30
C HIS A 22 10.20 -14.90 -0.63
N VAL A 23 9.37 -15.23 -1.63
CA VAL A 23 8.20 -14.39 -1.98
C VAL A 23 7.24 -14.29 -0.80
N THR A 24 6.95 -15.39 -0.13
CA THR A 24 6.07 -15.43 1.05
C THR A 24 6.61 -14.55 2.18
N ARG A 25 7.90 -14.66 2.50
CA ARG A 25 8.53 -13.85 3.55
C ARG A 25 8.54 -12.36 3.23
N ILE A 26 8.80 -12.00 1.96
CA ILE A 26 8.70 -10.60 1.51
C ILE A 26 7.26 -10.12 1.66
N TRP A 27 6.29 -10.92 1.23
CA TRP A 27 4.88 -10.57 1.34
C TRP A 27 4.42 -10.41 2.80
N GLU A 28 4.87 -11.26 3.72
CA GLU A 28 4.54 -11.19 5.15
C GLU A 28 4.99 -9.86 5.80
N THR A 29 6.09 -9.28 5.32
CA THR A 29 6.59 -8.00 5.83
C THR A 29 6.01 -6.79 5.11
N ASP A 30 5.56 -6.91 3.86
CA ASP A 30 5.15 -5.79 3.01
C ASP A 30 3.75 -5.96 2.38
N HIS A 31 2.89 -6.81 2.94
CA HIS A 31 1.51 -6.98 2.45
C HIS A 31 0.57 -5.84 2.87
N ARG A 32 0.96 -5.01 3.83
CA ARG A 32 0.22 -3.82 4.23
C ARG A 32 0.71 -2.63 3.43
N ILE A 33 -0.20 -1.84 2.92
CA ILE A 33 0.05 -0.69 2.05
C ILE A 33 0.72 0.48 2.84
N SER A 34 1.55 0.18 3.83
CA SER A 34 2.29 1.18 4.62
C SER A 34 3.78 0.88 4.60
N TYR A 35 4.60 1.92 4.62
CA TYR A 35 6.05 1.81 4.46
C TYR A 35 6.80 1.40 5.73
N ASP A 36 6.13 1.21 6.85
CA ASP A 36 6.76 0.94 8.15
C ASP A 36 7.41 -0.46 8.27
N GLN A 37 7.06 -1.37 7.37
CA GLN A 37 7.66 -2.70 7.29
C GLN A 37 8.70 -2.83 6.16
N PHE A 38 8.82 -1.82 5.30
CA PHE A 38 9.68 -1.87 4.12
C PHE A 38 11.17 -2.08 4.47
N GLU A 39 11.64 -1.45 5.55
CA GLU A 39 13.02 -1.64 6.03
C GLU A 39 13.29 -3.09 6.44
N LYS A 40 12.32 -3.76 7.06
CA LYS A 40 12.43 -5.18 7.43
C LYS A 40 12.54 -6.08 6.20
N THR A 41 11.79 -5.75 5.14
CA THR A 41 11.89 -6.45 3.85
C THR A 41 13.28 -6.28 3.23
N ALA A 42 13.81 -5.05 3.25
CA ALA A 42 15.14 -4.76 2.74
C ALA A 42 16.24 -5.52 3.51
N ASP A 43 16.17 -5.51 4.83
CA ASP A 43 17.07 -6.27 5.71
C ASP A 43 17.01 -7.78 5.45
N TYR A 44 15.81 -8.32 5.27
CA TYR A 44 15.61 -9.72 4.92
C TYR A 44 16.26 -10.05 3.57
N CYS A 45 16.03 -9.23 2.55
CA CYS A 45 16.63 -9.43 1.22
C CYS A 45 18.16 -9.39 1.29
N ALA A 46 18.74 -8.43 2.01
CA ALA A 46 20.18 -8.33 2.18
C ALA A 46 20.76 -9.59 2.84
N LYS A 47 20.17 -10.07 3.92
CA LYS A 47 20.58 -11.30 4.59
C LYS A 47 20.43 -12.54 3.71
N ALA A 48 19.38 -12.62 2.91
CA ALA A 48 19.17 -13.73 1.99
C ALA A 48 20.22 -13.74 0.86
N MET A 49 20.57 -12.58 0.35
CA MET A 49 21.65 -12.42 -0.65
C MET A 49 23.01 -12.80 -0.07
N GLU A 50 23.32 -12.38 1.16
CA GLU A 50 24.56 -12.76 1.86
C GLU A 50 24.64 -14.27 2.09
N ALA A 51 23.54 -14.88 2.55
CA ALA A 51 23.45 -16.33 2.73
C ALA A 51 23.60 -17.10 1.42
N ALA A 52 23.25 -16.50 0.30
CA ALA A 52 23.49 -17.05 -1.04
C ALA A 52 24.94 -16.88 -1.54
N GLY A 53 25.82 -16.27 -0.74
CA GLY A 53 27.24 -16.06 -1.05
C GLY A 53 27.53 -14.79 -1.84
N LEU A 54 26.56 -13.88 -1.99
CA LEU A 54 26.82 -12.56 -2.57
C LEU A 54 27.63 -11.70 -1.59
N THR A 55 28.52 -10.89 -2.12
CA THR A 55 29.37 -9.97 -1.36
C THR A 55 29.11 -8.53 -1.79
N GLN A 56 29.54 -7.57 -0.99
CA GLN A 56 29.37 -6.13 -1.26
C GLN A 56 27.89 -5.73 -1.40
N ILE A 57 27.06 -6.29 -0.54
CA ILE A 57 25.63 -5.96 -0.48
C ILE A 57 25.50 -4.58 0.21
N GLU A 58 24.80 -3.68 -0.45
CA GLU A 58 24.57 -2.32 0.04
C GLU A 58 23.07 -2.02 0.08
N LEU A 59 22.59 -1.49 1.20
CA LEU A 59 21.25 -0.92 1.32
C LEU A 59 21.33 0.57 1.04
N LEU A 60 20.68 1.02 -0.03
CA LEU A 60 20.65 2.43 -0.42
C LEU A 60 19.41 3.11 0.16
N PRO A 61 19.55 3.98 1.18
CA PRO A 61 18.42 4.72 1.72
C PRO A 61 18.00 5.83 0.75
N LEU A 62 16.76 5.79 0.30
CA LEU A 62 16.15 6.80 -0.56
C LEU A 62 15.07 7.55 0.21
N LYS A 63 15.03 8.89 0.09
CA LYS A 63 13.99 9.70 0.73
C LYS A 63 12.68 9.54 0.00
N ALA A 64 11.66 9.04 0.69
CA ALA A 64 10.29 8.95 0.21
C ALA A 64 9.46 10.14 0.75
N ASP A 65 9.83 11.36 0.34
CA ASP A 65 9.22 12.62 0.80
C ASP A 65 8.25 13.24 -0.23
N GLY A 66 8.02 12.56 -1.35
CA GLY A 66 7.18 13.04 -2.45
C GLY A 66 7.76 14.24 -3.22
N ARG A 67 9.01 14.62 -2.95
CA ARG A 67 9.66 15.84 -3.51
C ARG A 67 11.03 15.56 -4.11
N THR A 68 11.86 14.78 -3.42
CA THR A 68 13.22 14.45 -3.86
C THR A 68 13.17 13.65 -5.16
N CYS A 69 13.92 14.11 -6.17
CA CYS A 69 14.05 13.42 -7.45
C CYS A 69 15.34 12.61 -7.47
N TYR A 70 15.24 11.41 -7.97
CA TYR A 70 16.35 10.50 -8.26
C TYR A 70 16.40 10.33 -9.78
N ASN A 71 17.23 11.11 -10.46
CA ASN A 71 17.17 11.37 -11.89
C ASN A 71 15.79 11.93 -12.29
N ASP A 72 15.08 11.22 -13.15
CA ASP A 72 13.73 11.54 -13.64
C ASP A 72 12.62 10.92 -12.80
N TRP A 73 12.97 10.18 -11.74
CA TRP A 73 12.01 9.50 -10.89
C TRP A 73 11.87 10.17 -9.52
N ARG A 74 10.62 10.30 -9.08
CA ARG A 74 10.26 10.82 -7.75
C ARG A 74 9.53 9.73 -6.98
N LEU A 75 10.06 9.38 -5.81
CA LEU A 75 9.37 8.46 -4.91
C LEU A 75 8.12 9.13 -4.32
N PRO A 76 7.04 8.36 -4.14
CA PRO A 76 5.87 8.87 -3.43
C PRO A 76 6.22 9.20 -1.98
N GLN A 77 5.42 10.03 -1.34
CA GLN A 77 5.57 10.34 0.08
C GLN A 77 5.34 9.07 0.90
N ALA A 78 6.23 8.80 1.86
CA ALA A 78 6.03 7.73 2.82
C ALA A 78 4.74 7.96 3.64
N TRP A 79 4.03 6.89 3.92
CA TRP A 79 2.76 6.93 4.61
C TRP A 79 2.70 5.78 5.62
N LYS A 80 2.16 6.05 6.79
CA LYS A 80 2.03 5.08 7.86
C LYS A 80 0.62 5.07 8.40
N VAL A 81 0.04 3.89 8.50
CA VAL A 81 -1.27 3.69 9.13
C VAL A 81 -1.05 3.37 10.60
N HIS A 82 -1.66 4.15 11.48
CA HIS A 82 -1.71 3.85 12.91
C HIS A 82 -2.88 2.93 13.22
N HIS A 83 -4.07 3.31 12.76
CA HIS A 83 -5.29 2.51 12.78
C HIS A 83 -6.28 3.13 11.80
N GLY A 84 -7.24 2.32 11.34
CA GLY A 84 -8.31 2.80 10.48
C GLY A 84 -9.50 1.86 10.58
N TYR A 85 -10.68 2.38 10.82
CA TYR A 85 -11.88 1.58 10.90
C TYR A 85 -13.14 2.38 10.58
N LEU A 86 -14.17 1.65 10.19
CA LEU A 86 -15.53 2.16 10.06
C LEU A 86 -16.46 1.29 10.91
N SER A 87 -17.36 1.92 11.66
CA SER A 87 -18.35 1.24 12.49
C SER A 87 -19.73 1.88 12.38
N TYR A 88 -20.75 1.13 12.71
CA TYR A 88 -22.07 1.66 12.97
C TYR A 88 -22.10 2.43 14.30
N PRO A 89 -23.15 3.26 14.56
CA PRO A 89 -23.30 3.97 15.83
C PRO A 89 -23.37 3.07 17.06
N ASP A 90 -23.81 1.83 16.90
CA ASP A 90 -23.85 0.82 17.97
C ASP A 90 -22.48 0.20 18.28
N GLY A 91 -21.43 0.61 17.55
CA GLY A 91 -20.06 0.12 17.69
C GLY A 91 -19.72 -1.12 16.86
N GLN A 92 -20.69 -1.73 16.16
CA GLN A 92 -20.40 -2.85 15.28
C GLN A 92 -19.45 -2.42 14.16
N ARG A 93 -18.33 -3.14 13.97
CA ARG A 93 -17.34 -2.85 12.92
C ARG A 93 -17.84 -3.27 11.55
N ILE A 94 -17.84 -2.35 10.61
CA ILE A 94 -18.06 -2.60 9.17
C ILE A 94 -16.76 -3.06 8.53
N CYS A 95 -15.69 -2.34 8.78
CA CYS A 95 -14.34 -2.71 8.36
C CYS A 95 -13.30 -2.22 9.35
N ASP A 96 -12.14 -2.88 9.32
CA ASP A 96 -11.03 -2.60 10.21
C ASP A 96 -9.74 -2.91 9.45
N TYR A 97 -8.84 -1.95 9.35
CA TYR A 97 -7.57 -2.05 8.65
C TYR A 97 -6.70 -3.21 9.18
N GLU A 98 -6.72 -3.46 10.49
CA GLU A 98 -5.92 -4.54 11.08
C GLU A 98 -6.34 -5.93 10.57
N LYS A 99 -7.63 -6.09 10.25
CA LYS A 99 -8.19 -7.35 9.73
C LYS A 99 -8.22 -7.38 8.21
N ILE A 100 -8.48 -6.24 7.59
CA ILE A 100 -8.67 -6.10 6.15
C ILE A 100 -7.85 -4.89 5.67
N PRO A 101 -6.55 -5.06 5.38
CA PRO A 101 -5.67 -3.94 5.00
C PRO A 101 -6.15 -3.14 3.79
N CYS A 102 -6.84 -3.78 2.84
CA CYS A 102 -7.40 -3.09 1.68
C CYS A 102 -8.67 -2.28 1.96
N SER A 103 -9.15 -2.27 3.21
CA SER A 103 -10.30 -1.43 3.61
C SER A 103 -9.96 0.06 3.73
N LEU A 104 -8.68 0.40 3.73
CA LEU A 104 -8.20 1.78 3.78
C LEU A 104 -7.45 2.13 2.49
N SER A 105 -7.79 3.25 1.88
CA SER A 105 -7.09 3.74 0.70
C SER A 105 -5.73 4.32 1.07
N MET A 106 -4.71 4.06 0.24
CA MET A 106 -3.39 4.69 0.41
C MET A 106 -3.51 6.22 0.47
N TYR A 107 -2.68 6.82 1.31
CA TYR A 107 -2.61 8.26 1.50
C TYR A 107 -3.90 8.89 2.05
N SER A 108 -4.80 8.10 2.64
CA SER A 108 -5.93 8.66 3.39
C SER A 108 -5.41 9.55 4.50
N PRO A 109 -5.87 10.81 4.61
CA PRO A 109 -5.51 11.67 5.72
C PRO A 109 -6.06 11.12 7.04
N GLY A 110 -5.32 11.34 8.11
CA GLY A 110 -5.79 11.03 9.46
C GLY A 110 -6.86 12.02 9.92
N THR A 111 -7.71 11.57 10.83
CA THR A 111 -8.62 12.42 11.58
C THR A 111 -8.07 12.63 12.99
N PRO A 112 -8.31 13.79 13.64
CA PRO A 112 -7.85 14.04 15.02
C PRO A 112 -8.54 13.16 16.06
N GLY A 113 -9.57 12.41 15.66
CA GLY A 113 -10.33 11.48 16.48
C GLY A 113 -11.41 10.79 15.66
N PRO A 114 -12.29 10.00 16.29
CA PRO A 114 -13.45 9.43 15.61
C PRO A 114 -14.33 10.54 15.05
N VAL A 115 -14.79 10.36 13.82
CA VAL A 115 -15.72 11.28 13.14
C VAL A 115 -17.02 10.54 12.88
N GLU A 116 -18.12 11.12 13.35
CA GLU A 116 -19.47 10.65 13.05
C GLU A 116 -20.06 11.49 11.94
N ALA A 117 -20.55 10.85 10.89
CA ALA A 117 -21.21 11.53 9.80
C ALA A 117 -22.26 10.64 9.13
N GLU A 118 -23.28 11.27 8.57
CA GLU A 118 -24.27 10.58 7.75
C GLU A 118 -23.61 10.01 6.48
N VAL A 119 -23.92 8.77 6.15
CA VAL A 119 -23.46 8.15 4.91
C VAL A 119 -24.46 8.41 3.80
N VAL A 120 -24.03 9.11 2.77
CA VAL A 120 -24.83 9.40 1.59
C VAL A 120 -24.36 8.56 0.41
N ASN A 121 -25.27 7.78 -0.15
CA ASN A 121 -25.00 7.00 -1.36
C ASN A 121 -25.22 7.88 -2.60
N VAL A 122 -24.14 8.15 -3.32
CA VAL A 122 -24.16 8.95 -4.56
C VAL A 122 -24.05 8.09 -5.82
N CYS A 123 -24.27 6.77 -5.70
CA CYS A 123 -24.32 5.89 -6.84
C CYS A 123 -25.44 6.30 -7.80
N GLY A 124 -25.09 6.53 -9.05
CA GLY A 124 -26.06 6.91 -10.10
C GLY A 124 -26.25 8.40 -10.28
N LEU A 125 -25.66 9.25 -9.46
CA LEU A 125 -25.62 10.67 -9.76
C LEU A 125 -24.71 10.93 -10.98
N ALA A 126 -25.22 11.69 -11.94
CA ALA A 126 -24.44 12.12 -13.10
C ALA A 126 -23.37 13.14 -12.71
N GLU A 127 -23.69 14.02 -11.78
CA GLU A 127 -22.84 15.05 -11.22
C GLU A 127 -23.06 15.16 -9.71
N PHE A 128 -22.01 15.59 -9.00
CA PHE A 128 -22.14 15.87 -7.57
C PHE A 128 -22.84 17.20 -7.33
N PRO A 129 -23.75 17.29 -6.35
CA PRO A 129 -24.35 18.57 -5.97
C PRO A 129 -23.27 19.59 -5.60
N ALA A 130 -23.31 20.77 -6.22
CA ALA A 130 -22.41 21.88 -5.92
C ALA A 130 -22.96 22.83 -4.82
N ASP A 131 -24.10 22.48 -4.22
CA ASP A 131 -24.86 23.31 -3.28
C ASP A 131 -24.42 23.15 -1.81
N GLY A 132 -23.34 22.42 -1.56
CA GLY A 132 -22.86 22.14 -0.21
C GLY A 132 -23.65 21.05 0.54
N SER A 133 -24.64 20.43 -0.08
CA SER A 133 -25.50 19.40 0.58
C SER A 133 -24.74 18.13 1.04
N LEU A 134 -23.51 17.94 0.53
CA LEU A 134 -22.63 16.84 0.90
C LEU A 134 -21.54 17.23 1.91
N GLU A 135 -21.51 18.50 2.35
CA GLU A 135 -20.54 18.96 3.31
C GLU A 135 -20.71 18.24 4.67
N GLY A 136 -19.63 17.77 5.27
CA GLY A 136 -19.63 17.02 6.52
C GLY A 136 -20.23 15.62 6.45
N LYS A 137 -20.50 15.09 5.24
CA LYS A 137 -21.07 13.75 5.07
C LYS A 137 -20.05 12.76 4.53
N HIS A 138 -20.21 11.49 4.88
CA HIS A 138 -19.50 10.39 4.24
C HIS A 138 -20.14 10.03 2.92
N ILE A 139 -19.35 9.96 1.86
CA ILE A 139 -19.84 9.68 0.53
C ILE A 139 -19.53 8.23 0.16
N SER A 140 -20.58 7.45 -0.13
CA SER A 140 -20.48 6.12 -0.71
C SER A 140 -20.73 6.22 -2.21
N SER A 141 -19.76 5.86 -3.03
CA SER A 141 -19.93 5.76 -4.49
C SER A 141 -19.68 4.33 -4.94
N GLY A 142 -20.59 3.78 -5.74
CA GLY A 142 -20.32 2.54 -6.48
C GLY A 142 -19.31 2.76 -7.61
N SER A 143 -18.97 1.75 -8.32
CA SER A 143 -17.84 1.50 -9.25
C SER A 143 -17.46 2.55 -10.31
N ARG A 144 -17.79 3.82 -10.21
CA ARG A 144 -17.34 4.89 -11.14
C ARG A 144 -16.31 5.81 -10.46
N TRP A 145 -15.09 5.33 -10.37
CA TRP A 145 -13.93 5.97 -9.76
C TRP A 145 -13.51 7.36 -10.27
N PRO A 146 -13.69 7.79 -11.52
CA PRO A 146 -13.09 9.04 -11.99
C PRO A 146 -13.68 10.32 -11.39
N ARG A 147 -14.87 10.26 -10.77
CA ARG A 147 -15.58 11.48 -10.31
C ARG A 147 -15.45 11.76 -8.81
N ALA A 148 -15.08 10.78 -7.99
CA ALA A 148 -14.90 10.95 -6.54
C ALA A 148 -13.64 11.73 -6.15
N TRP A 149 -12.63 11.77 -7.02
CA TRP A 149 -11.35 12.46 -6.74
C TRP A 149 -11.43 13.99 -6.68
N GLY A 150 -12.51 14.58 -7.16
CA GLY A 150 -12.71 16.03 -7.13
C GLY A 150 -13.12 16.60 -5.77
N LEU A 151 -13.75 15.82 -4.92
CA LEU A 151 -14.32 16.28 -3.64
C LEU A 151 -13.31 16.32 -2.47
N TRP A 152 -12.15 15.65 -2.60
CA TRP A 152 -11.11 15.62 -1.58
C TRP A 152 -10.22 16.88 -1.52
N ARG A 153 -10.48 17.91 -2.32
CA ARG A 153 -9.71 19.16 -2.34
C ARG A 153 -10.34 20.33 -1.61
N ALA A 154 -11.48 20.17 -0.99
CA ALA A 154 -12.23 21.26 -0.36
C ALA A 154 -12.34 21.14 1.17
N GLY A 155 -11.31 20.59 1.82
CA GLY A 155 -11.21 20.60 3.28
C GLY A 155 -9.79 20.85 3.72
#